data_836deec83d631dd8df4f1f367bce8e61
#
_entry.id   836deec83d631dd8df4f1f367bce8e61
#
_cell.length_a   1.000
_cell.length_b   1.000
_cell.length_c   1.000
_cell.angle_alpha   90.00
_cell.angle_beta   90.00
_cell.angle_gamma   90.00
#
_symmetry.space_group_name_H-M   'P 1'
#
loop_
_entity.id
_entity.type
_entity.pdbx_description
1 polymer ?
#
loop_
_entity_poly.entity_id
_entity_poly.type
_entity_poly.pdbx_seq_one_letter_code
_entity_poly.pdbx_strand_id
1 'polypeptide(L)'
;LPSENWKADLNISYEYSDQGGYPYYYTGSVNPAAQSEDMKSYIGTISNNRESSYYRNLLNTGLNLEYQAQRFTLSAVTGYQFLKDRMFIDQDFTAKDIYTLEQKQRIHTLSEEIVMKSKGNGRWQWATGVFGFYQWLTTDAPVTFREDGMNMLGQMLGSVIPSKIEVTMMPGMGLNILPSLQLGSGNLLING
;
A
#
# COMPACT_ATOMS: atom_id res chain seq x y z
N LEU A 1 3.09 19.36 37.16
CA LEU A 1 4.38 19.34 36.41
C LEU A 1 5.50 19.06 37.41
N PRO A 2 6.45 18.20 37.06
CA PRO A 2 7.46 17.74 38.01
C PRO A 2 8.50 18.77 38.43
N SER A 3 8.76 19.82 37.64
CA SER A 3 9.64 20.94 38.02
C SER A 3 9.49 22.13 37.07
N GLU A 4 9.92 23.33 37.48
CA GLU A 4 9.91 24.54 36.65
C GLU A 4 10.85 24.45 35.42
N ASN A 5 11.75 23.48 35.42
CA ASN A 5 12.75 23.30 34.35
C ASN A 5 12.33 22.29 33.29
N TRP A 6 11.21 21.58 33.47
CA TRP A 6 10.73 20.58 32.52
C TRP A 6 9.44 21.00 31.85
N LYS A 7 9.39 20.82 30.55
CA LYS A 7 8.16 20.87 29.77
C LYS A 7 7.95 19.54 29.07
N ALA A 8 6.71 19.07 29.05
CA ALA A 8 6.30 17.89 28.34
C ALA A 8 5.03 18.21 27.57
N ASP A 9 5.02 17.86 26.31
CA ASP A 9 3.87 17.98 25.43
C ASP A 9 3.63 16.62 24.75
N LEU A 10 2.40 16.13 24.85
CA LEU A 10 1.97 14.87 24.24
C LEU A 10 0.85 15.16 23.26
N ASN A 11 1.08 14.82 22.01
CA ASN A 11 0.10 14.90 20.95
C ASN A 11 -0.29 13.49 20.51
N ILE A 12 -1.60 13.23 20.40
CA ILE A 12 -2.14 11.97 19.89
C ILE A 12 -3.24 12.33 18.90
N SER A 13 -3.14 11.80 17.69
CA SER A 13 -4.18 11.93 16.68
C SER A 13 -4.50 10.57 16.05
N TYR A 14 -5.77 10.36 15.79
CA TYR A 14 -6.26 9.18 15.11
C TYR A 14 -7.17 9.60 13.97
N GLU A 15 -6.96 9.00 12.82
CA GLU A 15 -7.77 9.21 11.62
C GLU A 15 -8.29 7.87 11.12
N TYR A 16 -9.57 7.81 10.86
CA TYR A 16 -10.22 6.74 10.14
C TYR A 16 -10.73 7.28 8.81
N SER A 17 -10.42 6.58 7.71
CA SER A 17 -10.88 6.91 6.37
C SER A 17 -11.55 5.69 5.75
N ASP A 18 -12.73 5.91 5.21
CA ASP A 18 -13.53 4.92 4.49
C ASP A 18 -13.99 5.56 3.19
N GLN A 19 -13.46 5.09 2.07
CA GLN A 19 -13.65 5.69 0.77
C GLN A 19 -14.01 4.61 -0.25
N GLY A 20 -14.90 4.95 -1.18
CA GLY A 20 -15.27 4.13 -2.31
C GLY A 20 -15.28 4.95 -3.60
N GLY A 21 -15.59 4.29 -4.72
CA GLY A 21 -15.86 4.97 -5.97
C GLY A 21 -14.63 5.58 -6.64
N TYR A 22 -13.69 4.74 -7.06
CA TYR A 22 -12.56 5.19 -7.88
C TYR A 22 -12.98 5.33 -9.33
N PRO A 23 -13.13 6.56 -9.88
CA PRO A 23 -13.62 6.80 -11.23
C PRO A 23 -12.50 6.63 -12.28
N TYR A 24 -11.86 5.46 -12.28
CA TYR A 24 -10.88 5.11 -13.30
C TYR A 24 -11.57 4.57 -14.55
N TYR A 25 -10.91 4.68 -15.69
CA TYR A 25 -11.38 4.13 -16.95
C TYR A 25 -10.25 3.42 -17.70
N TYR A 26 -10.64 2.48 -18.52
CA TYR A 26 -9.73 1.72 -19.36
C TYR A 26 -9.17 2.60 -20.50
N THR A 27 -7.85 2.66 -20.61
CA THR A 27 -7.15 3.49 -21.65
C THR A 27 -6.78 2.71 -22.90
N GLY A 28 -7.01 1.41 -22.91
CA GLY A 28 -6.62 0.52 -23.98
C GLY A 28 -5.38 -0.32 -23.65
N SER A 29 -5.05 -1.27 -24.51
CA SER A 29 -3.87 -2.11 -24.40
C SER A 29 -2.62 -1.36 -24.88
N VAL A 30 -1.49 -1.61 -24.23
CA VAL A 30 -0.16 -1.15 -24.70
C VAL A 30 0.15 -1.69 -26.11
N ASN A 31 -0.37 -2.88 -26.44
CA ASN A 31 -0.30 -3.42 -27.80
C ASN A 31 -1.71 -3.41 -28.42
N PRO A 32 -2.03 -2.40 -29.27
CA PRO A 32 -3.34 -2.30 -29.90
C PRO A 32 -3.74 -3.49 -30.77
N ALA A 33 -2.74 -4.20 -31.33
CA ALA A 33 -3.00 -5.37 -32.17
C ALA A 33 -3.45 -6.60 -31.37
N ALA A 34 -3.16 -6.63 -30.07
CA ALA A 34 -3.60 -7.68 -29.15
C ALA A 34 -4.93 -7.36 -28.45
N GLN A 35 -5.50 -6.18 -28.72
CA GLN A 35 -6.74 -5.73 -28.11
C GLN A 35 -7.96 -6.30 -28.85
N SER A 36 -8.82 -7.02 -28.15
CA SER A 36 -10.10 -7.49 -28.70
C SER A 36 -11.04 -6.32 -29.00
N GLU A 37 -11.89 -6.43 -30.00
CA GLU A 37 -12.90 -5.42 -30.34
C GLU A 37 -13.84 -5.13 -29.16
N ASP A 38 -14.13 -6.13 -28.38
CA ASP A 38 -14.96 -6.11 -27.19
C ASP A 38 -14.40 -5.16 -26.11
N MET A 39 -13.07 -5.17 -25.92
CA MET A 39 -12.39 -4.30 -24.97
C MET A 39 -12.28 -2.84 -25.44
N LYS A 40 -12.36 -2.60 -26.75
CA LYS A 40 -12.30 -1.24 -27.31
C LYS A 40 -13.49 -0.39 -26.89
N SER A 41 -14.65 -0.99 -26.67
CA SER A 41 -15.88 -0.30 -26.22
C SER A 41 -15.74 0.35 -24.85
N TYR A 42 -14.80 -0.11 -24.01
CA TYR A 42 -14.55 0.42 -22.67
C TYR A 42 -13.57 1.59 -22.66
N ILE A 43 -12.85 1.87 -23.75
CA ILE A 43 -11.85 2.94 -23.79
C ILE A 43 -12.50 4.30 -23.49
N GLY A 44 -11.98 4.99 -22.47
CA GLY A 44 -12.45 6.30 -22.06
C GLY A 44 -13.80 6.30 -21.32
N THR A 45 -14.35 5.11 -21.02
CA THR A 45 -15.61 4.96 -20.29
C THR A 45 -15.35 4.45 -18.89
N ILE A 46 -15.89 5.15 -17.86
CA ILE A 46 -15.85 4.66 -16.49
C ILE A 46 -16.79 3.46 -16.39
N SER A 47 -16.24 2.29 -16.15
CA SER A 47 -16.96 1.04 -16.05
C SER A 47 -16.29 0.15 -15.02
N ASN A 48 -17.10 -0.56 -14.25
CA ASN A 48 -16.64 -1.52 -13.24
C ASN A 48 -17.76 -2.54 -12.98
N ASN A 49 -17.39 -3.76 -12.65
CA ASN A 49 -18.33 -4.78 -12.19
C ASN A 49 -18.25 -5.00 -10.67
N ARG A 50 -17.21 -4.44 -10.02
CA ARG A 50 -17.02 -4.50 -8.58
C ARG A 50 -16.72 -3.11 -8.03
N GLU A 51 -17.32 -2.82 -6.89
CA GLU A 51 -17.09 -1.55 -6.21
C GLU A 51 -15.69 -1.53 -5.56
N SER A 52 -14.88 -0.57 -5.95
CA SER A 52 -13.57 -0.32 -5.35
C SER A 52 -13.70 0.37 -4.01
N SER A 53 -12.79 0.09 -3.08
CA SER A 53 -12.83 0.64 -1.73
C SER A 53 -11.43 0.87 -1.16
N TYR A 54 -11.33 1.85 -0.25
CA TYR A 54 -10.12 2.13 0.49
C TYR A 54 -10.46 2.41 1.95
N TYR A 55 -9.82 1.67 2.84
CA TYR A 55 -9.93 1.85 4.29
C TYR A 55 -8.57 2.18 4.86
N ARG A 56 -8.49 3.19 5.73
CA ARG A 56 -7.26 3.59 6.41
C ARG A 56 -7.51 3.87 7.88
N ASN A 57 -6.63 3.33 8.71
CA ASN A 57 -6.48 3.67 10.12
C ASN A 57 -5.09 4.26 10.29
N LEU A 58 -5.00 5.47 10.76
CA LEU A 58 -3.76 6.20 10.99
C LEU A 58 -3.73 6.72 12.43
N LEU A 59 -2.79 6.21 13.22
CA LEU A 59 -2.48 6.72 14.55
C LEU A 59 -1.15 7.46 14.50
N ASN A 60 -1.13 8.70 14.95
CA ASN A 60 0.10 9.46 15.17
C ASN A 60 0.21 9.82 16.64
N THR A 61 1.38 9.65 17.20
CA THR A 61 1.72 10.09 18.55
C THR A 61 3.04 10.84 18.53
N GLY A 62 3.10 11.95 19.24
CA GLY A 62 4.31 12.76 19.38
C GLY A 62 4.49 13.15 20.84
N LEU A 63 5.64 12.84 21.40
CA LEU A 63 6.05 13.28 22.71
C LEU A 63 7.22 14.25 22.57
N ASN A 64 7.03 15.47 23.05
CA ASN A 64 8.09 16.47 23.13
C ASN A 64 8.44 16.70 24.60
N LEU A 65 9.70 16.47 24.93
CA LEU A 65 10.27 16.72 26.25
C LEU A 65 11.32 17.82 26.12
N GLU A 66 11.24 18.82 26.96
CA GLU A 66 12.20 19.91 27.01
C GLU A 66 12.72 20.10 28.47
N TYR A 67 14.02 20.12 28.60
CA TYR A 67 14.70 20.44 29.85
C TYR A 67 15.46 21.76 29.72
N GLN A 68 15.16 22.69 30.61
CA GLN A 68 15.75 24.01 30.67
C GLN A 68 16.85 24.07 31.73
N ALA A 69 18.11 23.80 31.34
CA ALA A 69 19.26 24.02 32.22
C ALA A 69 19.68 25.50 32.25
N GLN A 70 20.59 25.86 33.14
CA GLN A 70 21.07 27.25 33.24
C GLN A 70 21.81 27.72 31.97
N ARG A 71 22.56 26.85 31.32
CA ARG A 71 23.45 27.16 30.19
C ARG A 71 23.01 26.57 28.85
N PHE A 72 22.07 25.63 28.85
CA PHE A 72 21.57 24.99 27.66
C PHE A 72 20.11 24.57 27.79
N THR A 73 19.49 24.32 26.67
CA THR A 73 18.19 23.63 26.56
C THR A 73 18.44 22.30 25.90
N LEU A 74 17.90 21.23 26.47
CA LEU A 74 17.83 19.91 25.87
C LEU A 74 16.39 19.62 25.48
N SER A 75 16.16 19.23 24.23
CA SER A 75 14.84 18.78 23.75
C SER A 75 14.95 17.41 23.12
N ALA A 76 13.96 16.57 23.43
CA ALA A 76 13.79 15.26 22.82
C ALA A 76 12.39 15.18 22.21
N VAL A 77 12.29 14.80 20.94
CA VAL A 77 11.05 14.64 20.22
C VAL A 77 10.96 13.21 19.73
N THR A 78 10.06 12.45 20.34
CA THR A 78 9.74 11.08 19.97
C THR A 78 8.46 11.06 19.14
N GLY A 79 8.51 10.53 17.93
CA GLY A 79 7.36 10.34 17.06
C GLY A 79 7.08 8.85 16.83
N TYR A 80 5.81 8.45 16.96
CA TYR A 80 5.37 7.13 16.54
C TYR A 80 4.15 7.24 15.66
N GLN A 81 4.18 6.54 14.51
CA GLN A 81 3.07 6.44 13.59
C GLN A 81 2.74 4.97 13.33
N PHE A 82 1.46 4.67 13.36
CA PHE A 82 0.91 3.39 12.92
C PHE A 82 -0.10 3.62 11.82
N LEU A 83 0.17 3.05 10.65
CA LEU A 83 -0.73 3.01 9.51
C LEU A 83 -1.16 1.58 9.25
N LYS A 84 -2.46 1.37 9.10
CA LYS A 84 -3.03 0.14 8.56
C LYS A 84 -4.06 0.52 7.51
N ASP A 85 -3.81 0.10 6.28
CA ASP A 85 -4.74 0.33 5.18
C ASP A 85 -5.09 -0.95 4.42
N ARG A 86 -6.16 -0.83 3.65
CA ARG A 86 -6.63 -1.85 2.73
C ARG A 86 -7.24 -1.13 1.53
N MET A 87 -6.74 -1.43 0.36
CA MET A 87 -7.25 -0.98 -0.92
C MET A 87 -7.75 -2.19 -1.70
N PHE A 88 -8.98 -2.11 -2.19
CA PHE A 88 -9.55 -3.08 -3.12
C PHE A 88 -9.92 -2.35 -4.40
N ILE A 89 -9.43 -2.82 -5.52
CA ILE A 89 -9.66 -2.19 -6.83
C ILE A 89 -10.08 -3.25 -7.84
N ASP A 90 -11.14 -2.93 -8.57
CA ASP A 90 -11.49 -3.56 -9.85
C ASP A 90 -10.51 -3.03 -10.91
N GLN A 91 -9.41 -3.77 -11.09
CA GLN A 91 -8.20 -3.27 -11.74
C GLN A 91 -8.28 -3.35 -13.27
N ASP A 92 -9.27 -4.03 -13.83
CA ASP A 92 -9.43 -4.07 -15.28
C ASP A 92 -10.19 -2.85 -15.83
N PHE A 93 -10.88 -2.10 -14.94
CA PHE A 93 -11.64 -0.88 -15.25
C PHE A 93 -12.70 -1.08 -16.35
N THR A 94 -13.30 -2.26 -16.38
CA THR A 94 -14.33 -2.64 -17.33
C THR A 94 -15.53 -3.26 -16.61
N ALA A 95 -16.62 -3.53 -17.32
CA ALA A 95 -17.75 -4.29 -16.77
C ALA A 95 -17.51 -5.82 -16.82
N LYS A 96 -16.33 -6.27 -17.25
CA LYS A 96 -15.97 -7.69 -17.25
C LYS A 96 -15.35 -8.07 -15.91
N ASP A 97 -15.49 -9.33 -15.52
CA ASP A 97 -14.88 -9.87 -14.29
C ASP A 97 -13.50 -10.48 -14.60
N ILE A 98 -12.50 -9.63 -14.93
CA ILE A 98 -11.19 -10.09 -15.40
C ILE A 98 -10.26 -10.31 -14.20
N TYR A 99 -9.95 -9.28 -13.42
CA TYR A 99 -9.11 -9.41 -12.23
C TYR A 99 -9.29 -8.26 -11.25
N THR A 100 -9.04 -8.55 -9.99
CA THR A 100 -9.09 -7.59 -8.90
C THR A 100 -7.76 -7.57 -8.17
N LEU A 101 -7.40 -6.39 -7.66
CA LEU A 101 -6.24 -6.18 -6.79
C LEU A 101 -6.74 -5.87 -5.37
N GLU A 102 -6.24 -6.59 -4.38
CA GLU A 102 -6.39 -6.23 -2.99
C GLU A 102 -5.01 -5.95 -2.40
N GLN A 103 -4.78 -4.73 -1.93
CA GLN A 103 -3.54 -4.35 -1.26
C GLN A 103 -3.81 -4.05 0.21
N LYS A 104 -3.06 -4.70 1.09
CA LYS A 104 -3.09 -4.47 2.53
C LYS A 104 -1.71 -4.05 2.97
N GLN A 105 -1.63 -2.94 3.70
CA GLN A 105 -0.38 -2.46 4.26
C GLN A 105 -0.49 -2.27 5.77
N ARG A 106 0.62 -2.54 6.44
CA ARG A 106 0.80 -2.23 7.85
C ARG A 106 2.18 -1.63 8.02
N ILE A 107 2.20 -0.39 8.50
CA ILE A 107 3.41 0.40 8.64
C ILE A 107 3.52 0.90 10.08
N HIS A 108 4.66 0.66 10.70
CA HIS A 108 5.05 1.25 11.96
C HIS A 108 6.27 2.11 11.72
N THR A 109 6.23 3.34 12.18
CA THR A 109 7.33 4.28 12.04
C THR A 109 7.64 4.84 13.42
N LEU A 110 8.91 4.80 13.79
CA LEU A 110 9.45 5.41 15.01
C LEU A 110 10.50 6.43 14.61
N SER A 111 10.42 7.63 15.15
CA SER A 111 11.44 8.67 14.99
C SER A 111 11.83 9.25 16.34
N GLU A 112 13.10 9.61 16.47
CA GLU A 112 13.63 10.26 17.66
C GLU A 112 14.57 11.37 17.23
N GLU A 113 14.39 12.56 17.79
CA GLU A 113 15.27 13.69 17.61
C GLU A 113 15.67 14.24 18.99
N ILE A 114 16.96 14.30 19.26
CA ILE A 114 17.50 14.90 20.48
C ILE A 114 18.37 16.09 20.08
N VAL A 115 18.03 17.27 20.58
CA VAL A 115 18.72 18.52 20.27
C VAL A 115 19.13 19.22 21.55
N MET A 116 20.37 19.67 21.61
CA MET A 116 20.89 20.53 22.67
C MET A 116 21.33 21.87 22.10
N LYS A 117 20.86 22.97 22.70
CA LYS A 117 21.16 24.34 22.28
C LYS A 117 21.72 25.15 23.43
N SER A 118 22.75 25.93 23.17
CA SER A 118 23.31 26.87 24.16
C SER A 118 22.30 27.97 24.53
N LYS A 119 22.34 28.42 25.77
CA LYS A 119 21.58 29.58 26.29
C LYS A 119 22.51 30.75 26.59
N GLY A 120 21.93 31.96 26.53
CA GLY A 120 22.62 33.18 26.94
C GLY A 120 23.10 33.99 25.74
N ASN A 121 23.61 35.20 26.03
CA ASN A 121 24.10 36.17 25.04
C ASN A 121 25.63 36.10 24.85
N GLY A 122 26.20 34.90 25.06
CA GLY A 122 27.64 34.65 24.87
C GLY A 122 28.09 34.88 23.42
N ARG A 123 29.36 35.15 23.23
CA ARG A 123 29.99 35.35 21.91
C ARG A 123 29.85 34.10 21.00
N TRP A 124 29.70 32.94 21.58
CA TRP A 124 29.50 31.68 20.90
C TRP A 124 28.15 31.07 21.27
N GLN A 125 27.31 30.85 20.25
CA GLN A 125 26.06 30.11 20.35
C GLN A 125 26.20 28.86 19.51
N TRP A 126 25.73 27.73 20.02
CA TRP A 126 25.82 26.45 19.35
C TRP A 126 24.52 25.64 19.52
N ALA A 127 24.26 24.81 18.55
CA ALA A 127 23.23 23.77 18.61
C ALA A 127 23.82 22.48 18.05
N THR A 128 23.53 21.37 18.69
CA THR A 128 23.91 20.03 18.24
C THR A 128 22.76 19.07 18.48
N GLY A 129 22.68 18.04 17.68
CA GLY A 129 21.60 17.04 17.82
C GLY A 129 21.91 15.76 17.07
N VAL A 130 21.09 14.77 17.37
CA VAL A 130 21.05 13.49 16.68
C VAL A 130 19.61 13.17 16.30
N PHE A 131 19.45 12.49 15.17
CA PHE A 131 18.17 12.03 14.67
C PHE A 131 18.26 10.54 14.33
N GLY A 132 17.23 9.79 14.71
CA GLY A 132 17.03 8.40 14.37
C GLY A 132 15.66 8.15 13.79
N PHE A 133 15.60 7.25 12.83
CA PHE A 133 14.34 6.85 12.16
C PHE A 133 14.37 5.36 11.90
N TYR A 134 13.25 4.70 12.20
CA TYR A 134 13.06 3.29 11.90
C TYR A 134 11.64 3.00 11.43
N GLN A 135 11.52 2.19 10.37
CA GLN A 135 10.22 1.83 9.80
C GLN A 135 10.13 0.32 9.55
N TRP A 136 9.00 -0.26 9.96
CA TRP A 136 8.59 -1.62 9.61
C TRP A 136 7.42 -1.55 8.65
N LEU A 137 7.57 -2.13 7.48
CA LEU A 137 6.55 -2.20 6.46
C LEU A 137 6.22 -3.67 6.17
N THR A 138 4.94 -4.02 6.24
CA THR A 138 4.42 -5.27 5.71
C THR A 138 3.39 -4.94 4.65
N THR A 139 3.56 -5.49 3.46
CA THR A 139 2.61 -5.34 2.34
C THR A 139 2.20 -6.71 1.85
N ASP A 140 0.90 -6.89 1.67
CA ASP A 140 0.28 -8.04 1.03
C ASP A 140 -0.59 -7.50 -0.11
N ALA A 141 -0.35 -7.96 -1.35
CA ALA A 141 -0.99 -7.43 -2.53
C ALA A 141 -1.38 -8.53 -3.53
N PRO A 142 -2.30 -9.45 -3.15
CA PRO A 142 -2.76 -10.49 -4.03
C PRO A 142 -3.54 -9.92 -5.22
N VAL A 143 -3.26 -10.45 -6.40
CA VAL A 143 -4.07 -10.27 -7.61
C VAL A 143 -4.94 -11.51 -7.77
N THR A 144 -6.24 -11.32 -7.89
CA THR A 144 -7.19 -12.41 -8.09
C THR A 144 -7.73 -12.38 -9.51
N PHE A 145 -7.40 -13.37 -10.30
CA PHE A 145 -8.03 -13.57 -11.61
C PHE A 145 -9.45 -14.11 -11.39
N ARG A 146 -10.38 -13.52 -12.12
CA ARG A 146 -11.80 -13.83 -12.08
C ARG A 146 -12.21 -14.68 -13.28
N GLU A 147 -13.51 -14.92 -13.41
CA GLU A 147 -14.06 -15.84 -14.42
C GLU A 147 -13.66 -15.44 -15.86
N ASP A 148 -13.91 -14.19 -16.26
CA ASP A 148 -13.55 -13.70 -17.59
C ASP A 148 -12.04 -13.72 -17.82
N GLY A 149 -11.26 -13.30 -16.81
CA GLY A 149 -9.80 -13.33 -16.87
C GLY A 149 -9.24 -14.73 -17.01
N MET A 150 -9.82 -15.69 -16.32
CA MET A 150 -9.43 -17.11 -16.42
C MET A 150 -9.80 -17.69 -17.81
N ASN A 151 -10.94 -17.33 -18.35
CA ASN A 151 -11.36 -17.74 -19.69
C ASN A 151 -10.42 -17.14 -20.77
N MET A 152 -10.05 -15.87 -20.66
CA MET A 152 -9.09 -15.22 -21.55
C MET A 152 -7.71 -15.87 -21.47
N LEU A 153 -7.23 -16.15 -20.26
CA LEU A 153 -5.97 -16.85 -20.03
C LEU A 153 -6.02 -18.26 -20.63
N GLY A 154 -7.11 -18.98 -20.43
CA GLY A 154 -7.34 -20.30 -20.99
C GLY A 154 -7.30 -20.33 -22.50
N GLN A 155 -7.92 -19.33 -23.16
CA GLN A 155 -7.89 -19.19 -24.62
C GLN A 155 -6.47 -18.89 -25.14
N MET A 156 -5.75 -17.98 -24.47
CA MET A 156 -4.37 -17.64 -24.85
C MET A 156 -3.44 -18.85 -24.72
N LEU A 157 -3.53 -19.58 -23.60
CA LEU A 157 -2.70 -20.73 -23.35
C LEU A 157 -3.10 -21.93 -24.21
N GLY A 158 -4.38 -22.16 -24.44
CA GLY A 158 -4.89 -23.21 -25.31
C GLY A 158 -4.49 -23.05 -26.78
N SER A 159 -4.21 -21.83 -27.23
CA SER A 159 -3.70 -21.57 -28.59
C SER A 159 -2.19 -21.82 -28.71
N VAL A 160 -1.44 -21.84 -27.61
CA VAL A 160 0.04 -21.88 -27.61
C VAL A 160 0.57 -23.23 -27.16
N ILE A 161 -0.19 -24.03 -26.41
CA ILE A 161 0.35 -25.23 -25.76
C ILE A 161 -0.58 -26.44 -25.90
N PRO A 162 -0.09 -27.53 -26.48
CA PRO A 162 -0.78 -28.80 -26.45
C PRO A 162 -0.45 -29.55 -25.14
N SER A 163 -1.35 -29.61 -24.23
CA SER A 163 -1.59 -30.64 -23.23
C SER A 163 -1.00 -30.64 -21.81
N LYS A 164 -0.04 -29.80 -21.39
CA LYS A 164 0.28 -29.61 -19.96
C LYS A 164 1.19 -28.42 -19.71
N ILE A 165 0.83 -27.56 -18.76
CA ILE A 165 1.72 -26.49 -18.28
C ILE A 165 1.85 -26.60 -16.77
N GLU A 166 3.08 -26.64 -16.28
CA GLU A 166 3.40 -26.30 -14.90
C GLU A 166 3.75 -24.81 -14.82
N VAL A 167 2.94 -24.02 -14.14
CA VAL A 167 3.26 -22.62 -13.85
C VAL A 167 3.93 -22.56 -12.49
N THR A 168 5.23 -22.35 -12.48
CA THR A 168 5.97 -22.07 -11.24
C THR A 168 5.91 -20.57 -10.95
N MET A 169 5.30 -20.20 -9.85
CA MET A 169 5.18 -18.81 -9.42
C MET A 169 6.38 -18.41 -8.57
N MET A 170 6.81 -17.14 -8.72
CA MET A 170 7.86 -16.60 -7.87
C MET A 170 7.36 -16.46 -6.42
N PRO A 171 8.23 -16.68 -5.40
CA PRO A 171 7.87 -16.47 -4.01
C PRO A 171 7.38 -15.04 -3.78
N GLY A 172 6.20 -14.87 -3.19
CA GLY A 172 5.61 -13.55 -2.90
C GLY A 172 4.47 -13.11 -3.83
N MET A 173 4.21 -13.81 -4.95
CA MET A 173 3.01 -13.61 -5.75
C MET A 173 1.93 -14.61 -5.35
N GLY A 174 0.90 -14.15 -4.63
CA GLY A 174 -0.29 -14.94 -4.36
C GLY A 174 -1.22 -14.93 -5.57
N LEU A 175 -1.39 -16.05 -6.27
CA LEU A 175 -2.38 -16.22 -7.31
C LEU A 175 -3.58 -17.01 -6.76
N ASN A 176 -4.71 -16.35 -6.56
CA ASN A 176 -5.97 -16.99 -6.21
C ASN A 176 -6.72 -17.36 -7.49
N ILE A 177 -6.77 -18.66 -7.81
CA ILE A 177 -7.46 -19.16 -8.98
C ILE A 177 -8.76 -19.83 -8.53
N LEU A 178 -9.86 -19.47 -9.15
CA LEU A 178 -11.12 -20.17 -8.95
C LEU A 178 -11.04 -21.60 -9.49
N PRO A 179 -11.60 -22.62 -8.79
CA PRO A 179 -11.38 -24.04 -9.09
C PRO A 179 -11.96 -24.56 -10.40
N SER A 180 -12.47 -23.69 -11.28
CA SER A 180 -13.19 -24.09 -12.49
C SER A 180 -12.43 -23.91 -13.80
N LEU A 181 -11.09 -23.75 -13.76
CA LEU A 181 -10.34 -23.60 -15.00
C LEU A 181 -10.21 -24.94 -15.76
N GLN A 182 -10.93 -25.06 -16.86
CA GLN A 182 -10.75 -26.12 -17.85
C GLN A 182 -10.06 -25.53 -19.10
N LEU A 183 -8.81 -25.92 -19.34
CA LEU A 183 -8.07 -25.56 -20.55
C LEU A 183 -8.24 -26.63 -21.60
N GLY A 184 -9.23 -26.50 -22.48
CA GLY A 184 -9.45 -27.44 -23.59
C GLY A 184 -9.38 -28.90 -23.12
N SER A 185 -8.50 -29.71 -23.72
CA SER A 185 -8.25 -31.10 -23.34
C SER A 185 -7.11 -31.28 -22.30
N GLY A 186 -6.59 -30.19 -21.72
CA GLY A 186 -5.49 -30.20 -20.75
C GLY A 186 -5.88 -29.62 -19.39
N ASN A 187 -5.22 -30.09 -18.33
CA ASN A 187 -5.37 -29.58 -16.97
C ASN A 187 -4.22 -28.62 -16.64
N LEU A 188 -4.55 -27.45 -16.07
CA LEU A 188 -3.57 -26.56 -15.49
C LEU A 188 -3.30 -26.98 -14.04
N LEU A 189 -2.05 -27.34 -13.72
CA LEU A 189 -1.59 -27.59 -12.36
C LEU A 189 -0.82 -26.37 -11.89
N ILE A 190 -1.26 -25.77 -10.78
CA ILE A 190 -0.58 -24.67 -10.12
C ILE A 190 -0.09 -25.16 -8.78
N ASN A 191 1.24 -25.16 -8.60
CA ASN A 191 1.90 -25.44 -7.34
C ASN A 191 2.36 -24.11 -6.74
N GLY A 192 1.81 -23.76 -5.57
CA GLY A 192 2.21 -22.62 -4.76
C GLY A 192 3.30 -22.97 -3.75
#